data_f15b22255611a8726f7bbad702691bd6
#
_entry.id   f15b22255611a8726f7bbad702691bd6
#
_cell.length_a   1.000
_cell.length_b   1.000
_cell.length_c   1.000
_cell.angle_alpha   90.00
_cell.angle_beta   90.00
_cell.angle_gamma   90.00
#
_symmetry.space_group_name_H-M   'P 1'
#
loop_
_entity.id
_entity.type
_entity.pdbx_description
1 polymer ?
#
loop_
_entity_poly.entity_id
_entity_poly.type
_entity_poly.pdbx_seq_one_letter_code
_entity_poly.pdbx_strand_id
1 'polypeptide(L)'
;VHAGIVDPSVDNMLKITSDGRKLGLDQRLMNTLLPDDPDSKLNACVGNILRIWQDGQADKLTQLVFCDLSTPKNDGTFNVYDDVKTKLIANGVPAEEVAFIHDADTEAKKKDLFAKVRTGQVRVLLGSTQKMGAGTNVQDKLVAVHHLDVGWRPSDMTQRNGRIIRQGNRNKEVQVYQYVTEGTFDAYLYQTLENKQKFISQIMTSKSPVRSCDDVDEQALSYAEIKALCAGNPLIKEKMDLD
;
A
#
# COMPACT_ATOMS: atom_id res chain seq x y z
N VAL A 1 -21.44 16.41 9.15
CA VAL A 1 -20.65 16.42 10.40
C VAL A 1 -20.65 17.81 11.02
N HIS A 2 -20.18 18.84 10.32
CA HIS A 2 -20.13 20.21 10.88
C HIS A 2 -21.49 20.86 11.18
N ALA A 3 -22.54 20.42 10.49
CA ALA A 3 -23.91 20.94 10.72
C ALA A 3 -24.64 20.25 11.90
N GLY A 4 -24.02 19.27 12.57
CA GLY A 4 -24.64 18.55 13.68
C GLY A 4 -25.88 17.71 13.33
N ILE A 5 -26.09 17.43 12.03
CA ILE A 5 -27.27 16.73 11.55
C ILE A 5 -27.16 15.21 11.71
N VAL A 6 -25.92 14.69 11.80
CA VAL A 6 -25.63 13.26 11.92
C VAL A 6 -24.85 13.01 13.20
N ASP A 7 -25.19 11.95 13.93
CA ASP A 7 -24.49 11.57 15.14
C ASP A 7 -23.02 11.25 14.81
N PRO A 8 -22.04 11.82 15.53
CA PRO A 8 -20.62 11.57 15.29
C PRO A 8 -20.19 10.10 15.41
N SER A 9 -20.98 9.25 16.08
CA SER A 9 -20.74 7.81 16.14
C SER A 9 -21.09 7.09 14.83
N VAL A 10 -22.02 7.67 14.05
CA VAL A 10 -22.47 7.12 12.77
C VAL A 10 -21.63 7.61 11.60
N ASP A 11 -21.30 8.91 11.60
CA ASP A 11 -20.49 9.52 10.54
C ASP A 11 -19.56 10.58 11.12
N ASN A 12 -18.27 10.43 10.87
CA ASN A 12 -17.23 11.35 11.32
C ASN A 12 -16.08 11.40 10.30
N MET A 13 -15.19 12.39 10.44
CA MET A 13 -14.06 12.59 9.52
C MET A 13 -13.15 11.37 9.41
N LEU A 14 -12.96 10.62 10.51
CA LEU A 14 -12.14 9.42 10.49
C LEU A 14 -12.76 8.32 9.62
N LYS A 15 -14.07 8.13 9.73
CA LYS A 15 -14.83 7.18 8.91
C LYS A 15 -14.78 7.58 7.44
N ILE A 16 -15.09 8.85 7.12
CA ILE A 16 -15.05 9.38 5.75
C ILE A 16 -13.66 9.16 5.13
N THR A 17 -12.62 9.48 5.87
CA THR A 17 -11.23 9.27 5.44
C THR A 17 -10.92 7.79 5.20
N SER A 18 -11.36 6.92 6.11
CA SER A 18 -11.18 5.46 5.97
C SER A 18 -11.93 4.92 4.75
N ASP A 19 -13.16 5.36 4.54
CA ASP A 19 -13.97 4.94 3.41
C ASP A 19 -13.41 5.47 2.09
N GLY A 20 -12.94 6.72 2.05
CA GLY A 20 -12.24 7.29 0.88
C GLY A 20 -10.97 6.50 0.51
N ARG A 21 -10.19 6.09 1.50
CA ARG A 21 -9.00 5.24 1.29
C ARG A 21 -9.36 3.84 0.75
N LYS A 22 -10.41 3.22 1.28
CA LYS A 22 -10.90 1.92 0.79
C LYS A 22 -11.40 2.02 -0.64
N LEU A 23 -12.17 3.07 -0.96
CA LEU A 23 -12.66 3.33 -2.31
C LEU A 23 -11.50 3.52 -3.29
N GLY A 24 -10.46 4.27 -2.90
CA GLY A 24 -9.25 4.44 -3.70
C GLY A 24 -8.43 3.15 -3.86
N LEU A 25 -8.57 2.18 -2.95
CA LEU A 25 -7.93 0.88 -3.07
C LEU A 25 -8.71 -0.05 -4.00
N ASP A 26 -9.97 -0.30 -3.67
CA ASP A 26 -10.90 -1.10 -4.46
C ASP A 26 -12.36 -0.81 -4.05
N GLN A 27 -13.20 -0.50 -5.01
CA GLN A 27 -14.62 -0.17 -4.77
C GLN A 27 -15.40 -1.30 -4.09
N ARG A 28 -15.00 -2.56 -4.28
CA ARG A 28 -15.62 -3.74 -3.67
C ARG A 28 -15.44 -3.80 -2.15
N LEU A 29 -14.47 -3.06 -1.60
CA LEU A 29 -14.31 -2.88 -0.14
C LEU A 29 -15.42 -2.04 0.49
N MET A 30 -16.12 -1.23 -0.33
CA MET A 30 -17.28 -0.45 0.09
C MET A 30 -18.59 -1.15 -0.21
N ASN A 31 -18.67 -1.81 -1.35
CA ASN A 31 -19.84 -2.57 -1.76
C ASN A 31 -19.43 -3.78 -2.59
N THR A 32 -19.55 -4.96 -2.02
CA THR A 32 -19.17 -6.24 -2.64
C THR A 32 -19.99 -6.62 -3.88
N LEU A 33 -21.10 -5.92 -4.12
CA LEU A 33 -21.94 -6.11 -5.32
C LEU A 33 -21.37 -5.37 -6.55
N LEU A 34 -20.41 -4.47 -6.36
CA LEU A 34 -19.76 -3.78 -7.47
C LEU A 34 -18.86 -4.76 -8.24
N PRO A 35 -18.75 -4.60 -9.57
CA PRO A 35 -17.89 -5.45 -10.39
C PRO A 35 -16.40 -5.17 -10.11
N ASP A 36 -15.56 -6.12 -10.47
CA ASP A 36 -14.12 -5.87 -10.60
C ASP A 36 -13.86 -4.88 -11.73
N ASP A 37 -13.15 -3.82 -11.43
CA ASP A 37 -12.76 -2.81 -12.43
C ASP A 37 -11.45 -3.26 -13.10
N PRO A 38 -11.45 -3.57 -14.42
CA PRO A 38 -10.26 -4.03 -15.12
C PRO A 38 -9.10 -3.02 -15.08
N ASP A 39 -9.41 -1.73 -15.00
CA ASP A 39 -8.42 -0.65 -14.97
C ASP A 39 -8.01 -0.25 -13.54
N SER A 40 -8.45 -1.01 -12.54
CA SER A 40 -8.10 -0.76 -11.15
C SER A 40 -6.59 -0.90 -10.88
N LYS A 41 -6.09 -0.16 -9.91
CA LYS A 41 -4.70 -0.31 -9.44
C LYS A 41 -4.39 -1.73 -8.97
N LEU A 42 -5.40 -2.47 -8.52
CA LEU A 42 -5.26 -3.86 -8.12
C LEU A 42 -4.95 -4.77 -9.32
N ASN A 43 -5.69 -4.60 -10.42
CA ASN A 43 -5.45 -5.34 -11.65
C ASN A 43 -4.12 -4.93 -12.32
N ALA A 44 -3.76 -3.65 -12.27
CA ALA A 44 -2.44 -3.18 -12.70
C ALA A 44 -1.30 -3.83 -11.89
N CYS A 45 -1.49 -3.97 -10.56
CA CYS A 45 -0.54 -4.66 -9.69
C CYS A 45 -0.41 -6.14 -10.06
N VAL A 46 -1.52 -6.85 -10.23
CA VAL A 46 -1.54 -8.27 -10.66
C VAL A 46 -0.80 -8.43 -11.99
N GLY A 47 -1.05 -7.57 -12.97
CA GLY A 47 -0.36 -7.59 -14.25
C GLY A 47 1.16 -7.42 -14.13
N ASN A 48 1.61 -6.47 -13.31
CA ASN A 48 3.04 -6.29 -13.05
C ASN A 48 3.66 -7.50 -12.31
N ILE A 49 2.96 -8.06 -11.32
CA ILE A 49 3.43 -9.25 -10.61
C ILE A 49 3.60 -10.43 -11.57
N LEU A 50 2.62 -10.67 -12.45
CA LEU A 50 2.65 -11.75 -13.44
C LEU A 50 3.82 -11.59 -14.40
N ARG A 51 4.03 -10.40 -14.95
CA ARG A 51 5.16 -10.11 -15.83
C ARG A 51 6.49 -10.40 -15.15
N ILE A 52 6.71 -9.87 -13.94
CA ILE A 52 7.95 -10.06 -13.18
C ILE A 52 8.11 -11.53 -12.77
N TRP A 53 7.02 -12.23 -12.44
CA TRP A 53 7.03 -13.65 -12.13
C TRP A 53 7.47 -14.48 -13.33
N GLN A 54 6.98 -14.17 -14.53
CA GLN A 54 7.38 -14.84 -15.78
C GLN A 54 8.85 -14.57 -16.12
N ASP A 55 9.24 -13.28 -16.12
CA ASP A 55 10.60 -12.85 -16.45
C ASP A 55 11.65 -13.44 -15.47
N GLY A 56 11.28 -13.53 -14.19
CA GLY A 56 12.16 -14.03 -13.11
C GLY A 56 12.07 -15.53 -12.85
N GLN A 57 11.50 -16.33 -13.75
CA GLN A 57 11.24 -17.76 -13.50
C GLN A 57 12.52 -18.58 -13.35
N ALA A 58 13.54 -18.32 -14.16
CA ALA A 58 14.80 -19.06 -14.14
C ALA A 58 15.53 -18.92 -12.79
N ASP A 59 15.54 -17.73 -12.21
CA ASP A 59 16.22 -17.42 -10.96
C ASP A 59 15.29 -17.52 -9.74
N LYS A 60 14.01 -17.81 -9.95
CA LYS A 60 12.96 -17.80 -8.92
C LYS A 60 12.94 -16.49 -8.14
N LEU A 61 12.93 -15.37 -8.86
CA LEU A 61 12.90 -14.05 -8.27
C LEU A 61 11.61 -13.83 -7.47
N THR A 62 11.71 -13.06 -6.39
CA THR A 62 10.64 -12.88 -5.42
C THR A 62 10.14 -11.44 -5.37
N GLN A 63 8.91 -11.25 -4.93
CA GLN A 63 8.22 -9.97 -4.88
C GLN A 63 7.49 -9.80 -3.55
N LEU A 64 7.45 -8.58 -3.01
CA LEU A 64 6.63 -8.23 -1.85
C LEU A 64 5.47 -7.33 -2.27
N VAL A 65 4.30 -7.58 -1.69
CA VAL A 65 3.11 -6.74 -1.88
C VAL A 65 2.65 -6.23 -0.53
N PHE A 66 2.62 -4.91 -0.37
CA PHE A 66 2.16 -4.25 0.84
C PHE A 66 0.73 -3.74 0.67
N CYS A 67 -0.15 -4.15 1.60
CA CYS A 67 -1.50 -3.64 1.74
C CYS A 67 -1.92 -3.65 3.21
N ASP A 68 -2.21 -2.48 3.77
CA ASP A 68 -2.61 -2.32 5.17
C ASP A 68 -4.13 -2.21 5.34
N LEU A 69 -4.83 -1.69 4.34
CA LEU A 69 -6.26 -1.36 4.42
C LEU A 69 -7.19 -2.58 4.34
N SER A 70 -6.73 -3.66 3.75
CA SER A 70 -7.57 -4.85 3.48
C SER A 70 -6.85 -6.13 3.85
N THR A 71 -6.51 -6.28 5.13
CA THR A 71 -5.89 -7.51 5.65
C THR A 71 -6.92 -8.64 5.76
N PRO A 72 -6.52 -9.92 5.56
CA PRO A 72 -7.42 -11.07 5.68
C PRO A 72 -8.03 -11.15 7.08
N LYS A 73 -9.36 -11.38 7.14
CA LYS A 73 -10.10 -11.53 8.39
C LYS A 73 -10.63 -12.96 8.61
N ASN A 74 -10.59 -13.80 7.58
CA ASN A 74 -11.14 -15.17 7.59
C ASN A 74 -12.64 -15.24 7.91
N ASP A 75 -13.38 -14.17 7.61
CA ASP A 75 -14.83 -14.05 7.83
C ASP A 75 -15.67 -14.20 6.54
N GLY A 76 -15.01 -14.55 5.44
CA GLY A 76 -15.65 -14.70 4.12
C GLY A 76 -15.94 -13.36 3.43
N THR A 77 -15.59 -12.22 4.03
CA THR A 77 -15.74 -10.91 3.38
C THR A 77 -14.66 -10.71 2.32
N PHE A 78 -14.99 -9.94 1.27
CA PHE A 78 -14.04 -9.57 0.24
C PHE A 78 -12.81 -8.89 0.86
N ASN A 79 -11.63 -9.35 0.47
CA ASN A 79 -10.36 -8.70 0.80
C ASN A 79 -9.39 -8.77 -0.38
N VAL A 80 -8.49 -7.80 -0.42
CA VAL A 80 -7.52 -7.64 -1.51
C VAL A 80 -6.52 -8.79 -1.59
N TYR A 81 -6.15 -9.39 -0.47
CA TYR A 81 -5.18 -10.49 -0.44
C TYR A 81 -5.71 -11.72 -1.17
N ASP A 82 -6.94 -12.13 -0.88
CA ASP A 82 -7.57 -13.29 -1.51
C ASP A 82 -7.84 -13.02 -3.00
N ASP A 83 -8.24 -11.79 -3.36
CA ASP A 83 -8.48 -11.42 -4.75
C ASP A 83 -7.19 -11.47 -5.57
N VAL A 84 -6.09 -10.88 -5.07
CA VAL A 84 -4.77 -10.94 -5.73
C VAL A 84 -4.32 -12.38 -5.90
N LYS A 85 -4.40 -13.19 -4.83
CA LYS A 85 -4.01 -14.60 -4.89
C LYS A 85 -4.84 -15.38 -5.91
N THR A 86 -6.16 -15.19 -5.90
CA THR A 86 -7.06 -15.85 -6.85
C THR A 86 -6.72 -15.49 -8.29
N LYS A 87 -6.48 -14.20 -8.57
CA LYS A 87 -6.11 -13.73 -9.90
C LYS A 87 -4.75 -14.26 -10.35
N LEU A 88 -3.77 -14.32 -9.46
CA LEU A 88 -2.45 -14.89 -9.77
C LEU A 88 -2.56 -16.37 -10.11
N ILE A 89 -3.30 -17.14 -9.32
CA ILE A 89 -3.53 -18.58 -9.57
C ILE A 89 -4.29 -18.80 -10.88
N ALA A 90 -5.32 -18.02 -11.14
CA ALA A 90 -6.08 -18.09 -12.41
C ALA A 90 -5.20 -17.82 -13.64
N ASN A 91 -4.10 -17.08 -13.48
CA ASN A 91 -3.12 -16.79 -14.52
C ASN A 91 -1.88 -17.71 -14.48
N GLY A 92 -1.97 -18.84 -13.80
CA GLY A 92 -0.97 -19.92 -13.86
C GLY A 92 0.12 -19.87 -12.81
N VAL A 93 0.06 -18.96 -11.83
CA VAL A 93 0.99 -18.98 -10.69
C VAL A 93 0.60 -20.12 -9.74
N PRO A 94 1.52 -21.04 -9.39
CA PRO A 94 1.22 -22.08 -8.41
C PRO A 94 0.78 -21.50 -7.06
N ALA A 95 -0.24 -22.09 -6.45
CA ALA A 95 -0.82 -21.59 -5.20
C ALA A 95 0.19 -21.54 -4.04
N GLU A 96 1.15 -22.45 -4.03
CA GLU A 96 2.24 -22.55 -3.05
C GLU A 96 3.31 -21.45 -3.21
N GLU A 97 3.38 -20.80 -4.38
CA GLU A 97 4.28 -19.67 -4.62
C GLU A 97 3.72 -18.33 -4.11
N VAL A 98 2.44 -18.29 -3.70
CA VAL A 98 1.77 -17.08 -3.17
C VAL A 98 1.39 -17.30 -1.71
N ALA A 99 1.96 -16.50 -0.82
CA ALA A 99 1.73 -16.62 0.62
C ALA A 99 1.35 -15.29 1.27
N PHE A 100 0.66 -15.37 2.40
CA PHE A 100 0.34 -14.23 3.25
C PHE A 100 1.15 -14.30 4.55
N ILE A 101 1.74 -13.17 4.95
CA ILE A 101 2.43 -13.10 6.24
C ILE A 101 1.47 -13.37 7.41
N HIS A 102 0.17 -13.12 7.21
CA HIS A 102 -0.88 -13.29 8.20
C HIS A 102 -1.11 -14.76 8.58
N ASP A 103 -0.77 -15.70 7.70
CA ASP A 103 -0.87 -17.15 7.95
C ASP A 103 0.26 -17.67 8.86
N ALA A 104 1.31 -16.87 9.02
CA ALA A 104 2.44 -17.15 9.91
C ALA A 104 2.25 -16.47 11.27
N ASP A 105 1.42 -17.06 12.13
CA ASP A 105 1.01 -16.54 13.44
C ASP A 105 2.06 -16.68 14.54
N THR A 106 3.04 -17.58 14.36
CA THR A 106 4.15 -17.81 15.28
C THR A 106 5.49 -17.41 14.69
N GLU A 107 6.47 -17.10 15.55
CA GLU A 107 7.84 -16.78 15.10
C GLU A 107 8.49 -17.93 14.32
N ALA A 108 8.19 -19.18 14.69
CA ALA A 108 8.67 -20.36 13.97
C ALA A 108 8.11 -20.40 12.53
N LYS A 109 6.80 -20.21 12.37
CA LYS A 109 6.15 -20.15 11.04
C LYS A 109 6.65 -18.97 10.20
N LYS A 110 6.87 -17.80 10.82
CA LYS A 110 7.46 -16.65 10.10
C LYS A 110 8.87 -16.95 9.60
N LYS A 111 9.69 -17.56 10.46
CA LYS A 111 11.05 -17.95 10.08
C LYS A 111 11.08 -18.94 8.92
N ASP A 112 10.19 -19.93 8.93
CA ASP A 112 10.01 -20.89 7.84
C ASP A 112 9.53 -20.19 6.56
N LEU A 113 8.50 -19.35 6.65
CA LEU A 113 7.99 -18.58 5.51
C LEU A 113 9.08 -17.69 4.89
N PHE A 114 9.86 -16.99 5.70
CA PHE A 114 10.96 -16.17 5.18
C PHE A 114 12.08 -17.01 4.54
N ALA A 115 12.33 -18.22 5.04
CA ALA A 115 13.25 -19.13 4.40
C ALA A 115 12.73 -19.56 3.01
N LYS A 116 11.44 -19.86 2.88
CA LYS A 116 10.79 -20.18 1.60
C LYS A 116 10.85 -19.01 0.61
N VAL A 117 10.69 -17.77 1.07
CA VAL A 117 10.86 -16.59 0.21
C VAL A 117 12.31 -16.46 -0.25
N ARG A 118 13.30 -16.56 0.64
CA ARG A 118 14.73 -16.46 0.27
C ARG A 118 15.16 -17.53 -0.75
N THR A 119 14.59 -18.73 -0.66
CA THR A 119 14.89 -19.81 -1.62
C THR A 119 14.11 -19.69 -2.94
N GLY A 120 13.08 -18.85 -2.99
CA GLY A 120 12.19 -18.71 -4.14
C GLY A 120 11.13 -19.82 -4.25
N GLN A 121 10.85 -20.55 -3.16
CA GLN A 121 9.70 -21.45 -3.06
C GLN A 121 8.40 -20.64 -2.95
N VAL A 122 8.41 -19.54 -2.19
CA VAL A 122 7.37 -18.53 -2.21
C VAL A 122 7.90 -17.34 -2.99
N ARG A 123 7.26 -17.02 -4.10
CA ARG A 123 7.70 -15.97 -5.02
C ARG A 123 6.94 -14.65 -4.86
N VAL A 124 5.72 -14.71 -4.31
CA VAL A 124 4.92 -13.53 -4.01
C VAL A 124 4.47 -13.58 -2.55
N LEU A 125 4.95 -12.65 -1.73
CA LEU A 125 4.56 -12.53 -0.34
C LEU A 125 3.75 -11.25 -0.13
N LEU A 126 2.48 -11.41 0.28
CA LEU A 126 1.61 -10.31 0.64
C LEU A 126 1.63 -10.06 2.16
N GLY A 127 1.64 -8.80 2.56
CA GLY A 127 1.60 -8.47 3.98
C GLY A 127 1.35 -7.02 4.29
N SER A 128 1.05 -6.75 5.57
CA SER A 128 0.92 -5.40 6.08
C SER A 128 2.28 -4.84 6.54
N THR A 129 2.39 -3.52 6.58
CA THR A 129 3.57 -2.82 7.12
C THR A 129 3.92 -3.31 8.52
N GLN A 130 2.91 -3.47 9.38
CA GLN A 130 3.11 -3.92 10.75
C GLN A 130 3.70 -5.35 10.81
N LYS A 131 3.18 -6.28 10.01
CA LYS A 131 3.61 -7.68 10.03
C LYS A 131 4.94 -7.91 9.31
N MET A 132 5.22 -7.17 8.24
CA MET A 132 6.47 -7.23 7.47
C MET A 132 7.47 -6.12 7.83
N GLY A 133 7.09 -5.18 8.71
CA GLY A 133 7.91 -4.02 9.06
C GLY A 133 9.15 -4.35 9.88
N ALA A 134 9.08 -5.27 10.82
CA ALA A 134 10.21 -5.64 11.70
C ALA A 134 10.70 -7.07 11.42
N GLY A 135 12.02 -7.26 11.40
CA GLY A 135 12.62 -8.60 11.33
C GLY A 135 12.51 -9.35 10.01
N THR A 136 11.86 -8.79 8.98
CA THR A 136 11.69 -9.44 7.69
C THR A 136 12.99 -9.42 6.89
N ASN A 137 13.63 -10.56 6.76
CA ASN A 137 14.91 -10.77 6.08
C ASN A 137 14.67 -11.69 4.88
N VAL A 138 14.22 -11.11 3.75
CA VAL A 138 13.82 -11.86 2.54
C VAL A 138 14.43 -11.31 1.26
N GLN A 139 15.44 -10.43 1.38
CA GLN A 139 15.97 -9.64 0.27
C GLN A 139 16.77 -10.43 -0.77
N ASP A 140 17.22 -11.65 -0.48
CA ASP A 140 18.20 -12.38 -1.31
C ASP A 140 17.85 -12.42 -2.81
N LYS A 141 16.60 -12.70 -3.13
CA LYS A 141 16.07 -12.79 -4.50
C LYS A 141 15.00 -11.76 -4.80
N LEU A 142 14.82 -10.80 -3.90
CA LEU A 142 13.74 -9.81 -3.99
C LEU A 142 14.03 -8.80 -5.09
N VAL A 143 13.20 -8.77 -6.13
CA VAL A 143 13.38 -7.92 -7.31
C VAL A 143 12.36 -6.79 -7.38
N ALA A 144 11.19 -6.95 -6.75
CA ALA A 144 10.15 -5.94 -6.76
C ALA A 144 9.40 -5.82 -5.42
N VAL A 145 8.97 -4.59 -5.13
CA VAL A 145 8.06 -4.25 -4.05
C VAL A 145 6.89 -3.48 -4.63
N HIS A 146 5.67 -3.86 -4.24
CA HIS A 146 4.42 -3.26 -4.69
C HIS A 146 3.70 -2.61 -3.50
N HIS A 147 3.39 -1.32 -3.60
CA HIS A 147 2.62 -0.58 -2.61
C HIS A 147 1.21 -0.35 -3.12
N LEU A 148 0.24 -1.17 -2.71
CA LEU A 148 -1.17 -1.02 -3.07
C LEU A 148 -1.85 0.11 -2.30
N ASP A 149 -1.36 0.38 -1.10
CA ASP A 149 -1.79 1.49 -0.28
C ASP A 149 -0.62 2.15 0.43
N VAL A 150 -0.85 3.33 0.97
CA VAL A 150 0.12 4.05 1.79
C VAL A 150 -0.48 4.44 3.13
N GLY A 151 0.36 4.50 4.15
CA GLY A 151 0.03 5.05 5.45
C GLY A 151 0.18 6.57 5.50
N TRP A 152 -0.04 7.15 6.67
CA TRP A 152 0.11 8.59 6.93
C TRP A 152 1.56 9.01 7.23
N ARG A 153 2.48 8.06 7.38
CA ARG A 153 3.86 8.32 7.83
C ARG A 153 4.86 8.04 6.73
N PRO A 154 5.74 9.00 6.39
CA PRO A 154 6.84 8.75 5.46
C PRO A 154 7.75 7.59 5.91
N SER A 155 7.92 7.41 7.24
CA SER A 155 8.69 6.30 7.81
C SER A 155 8.20 4.92 7.39
N ASP A 156 6.88 4.75 7.19
CA ASP A 156 6.31 3.47 6.76
C ASP A 156 6.79 3.12 5.34
N MET A 157 6.82 4.10 4.45
CA MET A 157 7.34 3.94 3.08
C MET A 157 8.86 3.63 3.09
N THR A 158 9.60 4.33 3.92
CA THR A 158 11.04 4.07 4.11
C THR A 158 11.28 2.65 4.62
N GLN A 159 10.48 2.19 5.58
CA GLN A 159 10.58 0.82 6.10
C GLN A 159 10.24 -0.23 5.05
N ARG A 160 9.17 -0.03 4.27
CA ARG A 160 8.78 -0.93 3.17
C ARG A 160 9.89 -1.02 2.12
N ASN A 161 10.40 0.12 1.65
CA ASN A 161 11.48 0.19 0.66
C ASN A 161 12.79 -0.38 1.19
N GLY A 162 13.08 -0.20 2.48
CA GLY A 162 14.24 -0.79 3.16
C GLY A 162 14.24 -2.32 3.20
N ARG A 163 13.17 -3.00 2.76
CA ARG A 163 13.16 -4.47 2.61
C ARG A 163 13.83 -4.93 1.33
N ILE A 164 13.76 -4.13 0.28
CA ILE A 164 14.36 -4.44 -1.02
C ILE A 164 15.71 -3.73 -1.20
N ILE A 165 15.81 -2.47 -0.79
CA ILE A 165 17.05 -1.68 -0.84
C ILE A 165 17.88 -2.05 0.39
N ARG A 166 18.48 -3.22 0.38
CA ARG A 166 19.20 -3.75 1.53
C ARG A 166 20.42 -4.56 1.10
N GLN A 167 21.49 -4.47 1.90
CA GLN A 167 22.67 -5.30 1.72
C GLN A 167 22.28 -6.80 1.76
N GLY A 168 22.85 -7.60 0.85
CA GLY A 168 22.54 -9.02 0.70
C GLY A 168 21.50 -9.34 -0.37
N ASN A 169 20.92 -8.33 -1.03
CA ASN A 169 20.15 -8.55 -2.24
C ASN A 169 21.07 -8.90 -3.40
N ARG A 170 20.78 -9.99 -4.11
CA ARG A 170 21.59 -10.45 -5.26
C ARG A 170 21.31 -9.67 -6.54
N ASN A 171 20.16 -9.00 -6.60
CA ASN A 171 19.78 -8.20 -7.75
C ASN A 171 20.50 -6.84 -7.69
N LYS A 172 21.15 -6.46 -8.79
CA LYS A 172 21.81 -5.15 -8.93
C LYS A 172 20.79 -4.02 -9.05
N GLU A 173 19.67 -4.32 -9.69
CA GLU A 173 18.55 -3.41 -9.89
C GLU A 173 17.29 -4.01 -9.27
N VAL A 174 16.50 -3.17 -8.64
CA VAL A 174 15.25 -3.53 -7.99
C VAL A 174 14.16 -2.53 -8.37
N GLN A 175 12.92 -2.98 -8.37
CA GLN A 175 11.78 -2.18 -8.79
C GLN A 175 10.87 -1.87 -7.60
N VAL A 176 10.45 -0.62 -7.48
CA VAL A 176 9.49 -0.17 -6.48
C VAL A 176 8.27 0.39 -7.20
N TYR A 177 7.13 -0.27 -7.06
CA TYR A 177 5.87 0.13 -7.65
C TYR A 177 5.00 0.80 -6.61
N GLN A 178 4.48 1.96 -6.97
CA GLN A 178 3.47 2.70 -6.20
C GLN A 178 2.22 2.84 -7.05
N TYR A 179 1.09 2.36 -6.54
CA TYR A 179 -0.18 2.36 -7.27
C TYR A 179 -1.10 3.44 -6.71
N VAL A 180 -1.59 4.28 -7.59
CA VAL A 180 -2.49 5.41 -7.27
C VAL A 180 -3.71 5.34 -8.18
N THR A 181 -4.89 5.60 -7.63
CA THR A 181 -6.11 5.80 -8.40
C THR A 181 -6.37 7.30 -8.51
N GLU A 182 -6.32 7.84 -9.72
CA GLU A 182 -6.54 9.27 -9.98
C GLU A 182 -7.93 9.71 -9.54
N GLY A 183 -8.04 10.95 -9.07
CA GLY A 183 -9.29 11.53 -8.60
C GLY A 183 -9.84 10.94 -7.31
N THR A 184 -9.02 10.16 -6.59
CA THR A 184 -9.39 9.56 -5.31
C THR A 184 -8.56 10.12 -4.15
N PHE A 185 -8.85 9.64 -2.95
CA PHE A 185 -8.11 10.02 -1.75
C PHE A 185 -6.62 9.62 -1.78
N ASP A 186 -6.23 8.70 -2.67
CA ASP A 186 -4.83 8.29 -2.83
C ASP A 186 -3.92 9.48 -3.22
N ALA A 187 -4.35 10.32 -4.17
CA ALA A 187 -3.57 11.48 -4.60
C ALA A 187 -3.27 12.41 -3.43
N TYR A 188 -4.27 12.68 -2.59
CA TYR A 188 -4.10 13.49 -1.39
C TYR A 188 -3.14 12.87 -0.37
N LEU A 189 -3.21 11.56 -0.16
CA LEU A 189 -2.29 10.87 0.75
C LEU A 189 -0.83 11.01 0.30
N TYR A 190 -0.57 10.82 -0.99
CA TYR A 190 0.80 10.94 -1.52
C TYR A 190 1.30 12.39 -1.44
N GLN A 191 0.45 13.38 -1.73
CA GLN A 191 0.82 14.80 -1.55
C GLN A 191 1.16 15.10 -0.08
N THR A 192 0.35 14.60 0.85
CA THR A 192 0.62 14.77 2.29
C THR A 192 1.95 14.13 2.70
N LEU A 193 2.24 12.92 2.20
CA LEU A 193 3.52 12.25 2.48
C LEU A 193 4.71 13.03 1.92
N GLU A 194 4.58 13.56 0.71
CA GLU A 194 5.61 14.37 0.07
C GLU A 194 5.91 15.63 0.89
N ASN A 195 4.87 16.37 1.30
CA ASN A 195 5.02 17.57 2.11
C ASN A 195 5.68 17.25 3.46
N LYS A 196 5.26 16.18 4.14
CA LYS A 196 5.90 15.72 5.38
C LYS A 196 7.36 15.36 5.17
N GLN A 197 7.69 14.66 4.09
CA GLN A 197 9.06 14.26 3.79
C GLN A 197 9.94 15.47 3.47
N LYS A 198 9.42 16.45 2.72
CA LYS A 198 10.11 17.72 2.45
C LYS A 198 10.43 18.45 3.76
N PHE A 199 9.46 18.54 4.67
CA PHE A 199 9.65 19.16 5.98
C PHE A 199 10.69 18.42 6.84
N ILE A 200 10.60 17.11 6.95
CA ILE A 200 11.59 16.28 7.67
C ILE A 200 13.00 16.53 7.09
N SER A 201 13.12 16.53 5.77
CA SER A 201 14.39 16.75 5.08
C SER A 201 14.97 18.16 5.35
N GLN A 202 14.13 19.18 5.41
CA GLN A 202 14.54 20.55 5.74
C GLN A 202 15.09 20.64 7.16
N ILE A 203 14.43 20.02 8.14
CA ILE A 203 14.91 19.97 9.52
C ILE A 203 16.25 19.21 9.63
N MET A 204 16.31 18.02 9.03
CA MET A 204 17.49 17.16 9.13
C MET A 204 18.73 17.71 8.42
N THR A 205 18.54 18.48 7.35
CA THR A 205 19.65 19.04 6.57
C THR A 205 20.05 20.45 7.01
N SER A 206 19.33 21.04 7.97
CA SER A 206 19.55 22.43 8.47
C SER A 206 19.57 23.50 7.37
N LYS A 207 19.03 23.22 6.19
CA LYS A 207 19.07 24.13 5.04
C LYS A 207 18.05 25.27 5.11
N SER A 208 17.08 25.20 6.02
CA SER A 208 16.14 26.29 6.26
C SER A 208 15.54 26.16 7.66
N PRO A 209 15.86 27.08 8.61
CA PRO A 209 15.26 27.05 9.94
C PRO A 209 13.83 27.61 9.86
N VAL A 210 12.88 26.78 9.52
CA VAL A 210 11.45 27.12 9.68
C VAL A 210 11.10 26.92 11.15
N ARG A 211 10.78 28.00 11.85
CA ARG A 211 10.44 27.97 13.29
C ARG A 211 9.09 27.39 13.63
N SER A 212 8.19 27.29 12.65
CA SER A 212 6.90 26.64 12.79
C SER A 212 6.52 26.04 11.46
N CYS A 213 6.13 24.78 11.47
CA CYS A 213 5.40 24.17 10.38
C CYS A 213 4.13 23.60 10.99
N ASP A 214 3.00 23.90 10.38
CA ASP A 214 1.75 23.27 10.77
C ASP A 214 1.91 21.77 10.62
N ASP A 215 1.66 21.01 11.67
CA ASP A 215 1.65 19.57 11.59
C ASP A 215 0.44 19.14 10.74
N VAL A 216 0.74 18.71 9.52
CA VAL A 216 -0.31 18.31 8.57
C VAL A 216 -1.13 17.11 9.10
N ASP A 217 -0.62 16.38 10.11
CA ASP A 217 -1.37 15.29 10.76
C ASP A 217 -2.52 15.83 11.64
N GLU A 218 -2.41 17.04 12.17
CA GLU A 218 -3.43 17.67 13.00
C GLU A 218 -4.45 18.49 12.17
N GLN A 219 -4.15 18.81 10.90
CA GLN A 219 -5.11 19.45 10.01
C GLN A 219 -6.19 18.44 9.63
N ALA A 220 -7.29 18.48 10.38
CA ALA A 220 -8.50 17.80 9.96
C ALA A 220 -8.94 18.39 8.62
N LEU A 221 -8.89 17.56 7.55
CA LEU A 221 -9.44 17.93 6.26
C LEU A 221 -10.90 18.34 6.40
N SER A 222 -11.25 19.47 5.84
CA SER A 222 -12.64 19.85 5.79
C SER A 222 -13.43 18.80 4.98
N TYR A 223 -14.66 18.52 5.40
CA TYR A 223 -15.55 17.61 4.68
C TYR A 223 -15.68 17.96 3.18
N ALA A 224 -15.67 19.26 2.87
CA ALA A 224 -15.73 19.77 1.51
C ALA A 224 -14.49 19.39 0.69
N GLU A 225 -13.31 19.42 1.28
CA GLU A 225 -12.04 19.04 0.61
C GLU A 225 -12.00 17.55 0.29
N ILE A 226 -12.34 16.72 1.27
CA ILE A 226 -12.39 15.25 1.04
C ILE A 226 -13.42 14.91 -0.05
N LYS A 227 -14.62 15.50 0.03
CA LYS A 227 -15.68 15.26 -0.96
C LYS A 227 -15.26 15.69 -2.36
N ALA A 228 -14.57 16.81 -2.48
CA ALA A 228 -14.12 17.34 -3.75
C ALA A 228 -12.99 16.48 -4.35
N LEU A 229 -12.08 15.96 -3.53
CA LEU A 229 -11.05 14.99 -3.96
C LEU A 229 -11.67 13.70 -4.47
N CYS A 230 -12.64 13.15 -3.72
CA CYS A 230 -13.34 11.93 -4.13
C CYS A 230 -14.16 12.13 -5.41
N ALA A 231 -14.62 13.34 -5.67
CA ALA A 231 -15.38 13.68 -6.88
C ALA A 231 -14.51 13.93 -8.13
N GLY A 232 -13.18 13.86 -8.00
CA GLY A 232 -12.25 14.07 -9.12
C GLY A 232 -12.23 15.52 -9.63
N ASN A 233 -12.43 16.51 -8.77
CA ASN A 233 -12.48 17.92 -9.17
C ASN A 233 -11.08 18.41 -9.57
N PRO A 234 -10.83 18.78 -10.85
CA PRO A 234 -9.52 19.20 -11.33
C PRO A 234 -8.97 20.46 -10.65
N LEU A 235 -9.85 21.35 -10.13
CA LEU A 235 -9.44 22.58 -9.43
C LEU A 235 -8.74 22.28 -8.09
N ILE A 236 -8.99 21.14 -7.50
CA ILE A 236 -8.30 20.75 -6.26
C ILE A 236 -6.91 20.20 -6.54
N LYS A 237 -6.75 19.47 -7.67
CA LYS A 237 -5.43 19.06 -8.14
C LYS A 237 -4.56 20.28 -8.40
N GLU A 238 -5.10 21.30 -9.06
CA GLU A 238 -4.39 22.56 -9.34
C GLU A 238 -4.02 23.31 -8.05
N LYS A 239 -4.91 23.36 -7.05
CA LYS A 239 -4.61 23.91 -5.73
C LYS A 239 -3.50 23.13 -5.02
N MET A 240 -3.50 21.79 -5.09
CA MET A 240 -2.46 20.94 -4.50
C MET A 240 -1.10 21.11 -5.17
N ASP A 241 -1.08 21.49 -6.46
CA ASP A 241 0.15 21.74 -7.21
C ASP A 241 0.72 23.15 -6.95
N LEU A 242 -0.07 24.07 -6.38
CA LEU A 242 0.32 25.46 -6.07
C LEU A 242 0.79 25.66 -4.62
N ASP A 243 0.42 24.78 -3.69
CA ASP A 243 0.81 24.77 -2.28
C ASP A 243 2.06 23.90 -2.04
#